data_1cdf75515275b5bb683774bedf919ed3
#
_entry.id   1cdf75515275b5bb683774bedf919ed3
#
_cell.length_a   1.000
_cell.length_b   1.000
_cell.length_c   1.000
_cell.angle_alpha   90.00
_cell.angle_beta   90.00
_cell.angle_gamma   90.00
#
_symmetry.space_group_name_H-M   'P 1'
#
loop_
_entity.id
_entity.type
_entity.pdbx_description
1 polymer ?
#
loop_
_entity_poly.entity_id
_entity_poly.type
_entity_poly.pdbx_seq_one_letter_code
_entity_poly.pdbx_strand_id
1 'polypeptide(L)'
;MVRTSFTLGAIIALLALGGSNEAWSRDGHRLLIPMRSRLSPVQRLNREGVDAVKHHKYDQAEALFNKAYLYDPADPFTLNNLGYISEVQGQLDRAHKFYELAAEQGSDADIDKSNQKHLEGQPMKAALIELKDRTMRMNRMNIEAMRMLEQQRNFEAIEFLKQTLALDPQNPFTLNNLGVAYESVSDWDSALRYYQQAAGSGSSEPAVITVDKSWRGKSVSGMARTSAKRLQKKMESGEATEAKAVMYTLRGVHAENQNNWAEAREDFLHAYALDPASAFSMNNRGYVAEREGDLETAQYFYSKARRADDSAAKVGLATKLYAQGQPLGAVANDSTQKVDTALDIYSRERRRNTAPVELTPRGGTEPPADEDRPRQVTPEQETPQQDRPVQPQNPQ
;
A
#
# COMPACT_ATOMS: atom_id res chain seq x y z
N MET A 1 -3.71 6.75 -34.33
CA MET A 1 -3.44 6.31 -32.94
C MET A 1 -3.67 7.51 -32.05
N VAL A 2 -4.87 7.62 -31.48
CA VAL A 2 -5.25 8.71 -30.58
C VAL A 2 -4.68 8.38 -29.20
N ARG A 3 -3.66 9.13 -28.78
CA ARG A 3 -3.15 9.08 -27.41
C ARG A 3 -4.16 9.82 -26.52
N THR A 4 -5.04 9.12 -25.87
CA THR A 4 -5.84 9.65 -24.77
C THR A 4 -5.00 9.59 -23.49
N SER A 5 -4.23 10.63 -23.24
CA SER A 5 -3.66 10.88 -21.93
C SER A 5 -4.80 11.35 -21.04
N PHE A 6 -5.32 10.47 -20.18
CA PHE A 6 -6.31 10.85 -19.18
C PHE A 6 -5.59 11.49 -18.00
N THR A 7 -5.77 12.78 -17.90
CA THR A 7 -5.23 13.63 -16.85
C THR A 7 -6.23 13.75 -15.71
N LEU A 8 -5.75 13.84 -14.49
CA LEU A 8 -6.54 14.28 -13.32
C LEU A 8 -7.13 15.65 -13.65
N GLY A 9 -8.38 15.68 -14.10
CA GLY A 9 -8.96 16.86 -14.65
C GLY A 9 -9.74 17.65 -13.63
N ALA A 10 -9.18 18.70 -13.13
CA ALA A 10 -9.98 19.76 -12.57
C ALA A 10 -10.55 20.60 -13.69
N ILE A 11 -11.86 20.64 -13.79
CA ILE A 11 -12.57 21.59 -14.63
C ILE A 11 -12.68 22.88 -13.82
N ILE A 12 -11.99 23.91 -14.25
CA ILE A 12 -12.12 25.22 -13.67
C ILE A 12 -12.81 26.09 -14.71
N ALA A 13 -14.04 26.43 -14.48
CA ALA A 13 -14.88 27.07 -15.45
C ALA A 13 -15.32 28.47 -15.03
N LEU A 14 -15.41 29.34 -15.96
CA LEU A 14 -15.98 30.67 -15.81
C LEU A 14 -16.89 31.01 -16.99
N LEU A 15 -18.04 31.58 -16.72
CA LEU A 15 -18.97 32.05 -17.73
C LEU A 15 -18.46 33.26 -18.48
N ALA A 16 -18.42 33.18 -19.80
CA ALA A 16 -18.47 34.36 -20.65
C ALA A 16 -19.96 34.55 -21.08
N LEU A 17 -20.70 35.38 -20.38
CA LEU A 17 -21.97 35.89 -20.87
C LEU A 17 -21.67 36.98 -21.88
N GLY A 18 -21.50 36.61 -23.11
CA GLY A 18 -21.68 37.48 -24.25
C GLY A 18 -23.14 37.54 -24.65
N GLY A 19 -24.00 37.97 -23.73
CA GLY A 19 -25.37 38.34 -24.07
C GLY A 19 -25.38 39.74 -24.64
N SER A 20 -25.47 39.89 -25.96
CA SER A 20 -25.84 41.18 -26.55
C SER A 20 -27.32 41.41 -26.26
N ASN A 21 -27.65 42.19 -25.23
CA ASN A 21 -29.00 42.73 -25.09
C ASN A 21 -29.20 43.81 -26.16
N GLU A 22 -29.90 43.45 -27.22
CA GLU A 22 -30.37 44.40 -28.23
C GLU A 22 -31.54 45.17 -27.65
N ALA A 23 -31.31 46.43 -27.27
CA ALA A 23 -32.37 47.37 -26.95
C ALA A 23 -32.75 48.12 -28.24
N TRP A 24 -34.01 48.00 -28.70
CA TRP A 24 -34.55 48.74 -29.86
C TRP A 24 -35.05 50.10 -29.39
N SER A 25 -34.61 51.19 -30.01
CA SER A 25 -35.22 52.49 -29.83
C SER A 25 -36.41 52.64 -30.80
N ARG A 26 -37.36 53.52 -30.48
CA ARG A 26 -38.54 53.83 -31.30
C ARG A 26 -38.20 54.31 -32.70
N ASP A 27 -36.98 54.76 -32.95
CA ASP A 27 -36.53 55.28 -34.24
C ASP A 27 -35.70 54.30 -35.06
N GLY A 28 -35.74 53.00 -34.75
CA GLY A 28 -35.08 51.95 -35.53
C GLY A 28 -33.54 51.95 -35.53
N HIS A 29 -32.92 52.76 -34.70
CA HIS A 29 -31.48 52.74 -34.55
C HIS A 29 -31.02 51.72 -33.51
N ARG A 30 -30.13 50.79 -33.92
CA ARG A 30 -29.45 49.85 -33.00
C ARG A 30 -28.54 50.62 -32.09
N LEU A 31 -28.92 50.78 -30.83
CA LEU A 31 -28.03 51.28 -29.79
C LEU A 31 -27.09 50.15 -29.34
N LEU A 32 -25.88 50.09 -29.89
CA LEU A 32 -24.82 49.29 -29.36
C LEU A 32 -24.31 49.91 -28.06
N ILE A 33 -24.94 49.56 -26.94
CA ILE A 33 -24.42 49.89 -25.63
C ILE A 33 -23.21 48.99 -25.42
N PRO A 34 -21.94 49.48 -25.35
CA PRO A 34 -20.82 48.66 -25.00
C PRO A 34 -20.95 48.26 -23.53
N MET A 35 -21.60 47.13 -23.28
CA MET A 35 -21.61 46.56 -21.96
C MET A 35 -20.18 46.11 -21.66
N ARG A 36 -19.44 46.90 -20.87
CA ARG A 36 -18.29 46.39 -20.18
C ARG A 36 -18.82 45.29 -19.28
N SER A 37 -18.61 44.04 -19.71
CA SER A 37 -18.94 42.86 -18.90
C SER A 37 -18.09 42.90 -17.65
N ARG A 38 -18.58 43.51 -16.59
CA ARG A 38 -17.96 43.40 -15.28
C ARG A 38 -18.26 41.99 -14.79
N LEU A 39 -17.22 41.21 -14.59
CA LEU A 39 -17.36 39.89 -13.98
C LEU A 39 -18.14 40.03 -12.68
N SER A 40 -19.07 39.10 -12.44
CA SER A 40 -19.72 38.98 -11.13
C SER A 40 -18.69 38.74 -10.03
N PRO A 41 -19.01 38.99 -8.77
CA PRO A 41 -18.12 38.66 -7.66
C PRO A 41 -17.72 37.17 -7.65
N VAL A 42 -18.66 36.25 -7.95
CA VAL A 42 -18.43 34.82 -8.06
C VAL A 42 -17.43 34.51 -9.17
N GLN A 43 -17.66 35.05 -10.36
CA GLN A 43 -16.78 34.85 -11.52
C GLN A 43 -15.35 35.33 -11.26
N ARG A 44 -15.20 36.48 -10.58
CA ARG A 44 -13.87 37.01 -10.22
C ARG A 44 -13.15 36.11 -9.25
N LEU A 45 -13.83 35.68 -8.18
CA LEU A 45 -13.27 34.80 -7.17
C LEU A 45 -12.89 33.43 -7.75
N ASN A 46 -13.72 32.85 -8.61
CA ASN A 46 -13.40 31.63 -9.33
C ASN A 46 -12.16 31.81 -10.21
N ARG A 47 -12.04 32.91 -10.94
CA ARG A 47 -10.87 33.23 -11.77
C ARG A 47 -9.59 33.32 -10.97
N GLU A 48 -9.61 34.05 -9.87
CA GLU A 48 -8.47 34.19 -8.95
C GLU A 48 -8.09 32.86 -8.32
N GLY A 49 -9.10 32.05 -7.94
CA GLY A 49 -8.90 30.70 -7.41
C GLY A 49 -8.23 29.75 -8.43
N VAL A 50 -8.65 29.82 -9.69
CA VAL A 50 -8.04 29.10 -10.81
C VAL A 50 -6.58 29.48 -10.97
N ASP A 51 -6.27 30.77 -10.94
CA ASP A 51 -4.91 31.24 -11.04
C ASP A 51 -4.05 30.76 -9.85
N ALA A 52 -4.63 30.74 -8.66
CA ALA A 52 -3.96 30.16 -7.49
C ALA A 52 -3.67 28.65 -7.68
N VAL A 53 -4.61 27.89 -8.25
CA VAL A 53 -4.39 26.47 -8.58
C VAL A 53 -3.26 26.31 -9.59
N LYS A 54 -3.23 27.11 -10.68
CA LYS A 54 -2.14 27.05 -11.67
C LYS A 54 -0.76 27.29 -11.06
N HIS A 55 -0.70 28.02 -9.96
CA HIS A 55 0.54 28.28 -9.20
C HIS A 55 0.71 27.34 -7.98
N HIS A 56 -0.08 26.27 -7.87
CA HIS A 56 -0.08 25.27 -6.79
C HIS A 56 -0.33 25.87 -5.37
N LYS A 57 -1.00 27.02 -5.31
CA LYS A 57 -1.39 27.69 -4.05
C LYS A 57 -2.78 27.21 -3.62
N TYR A 58 -2.88 25.93 -3.27
CA TYR A 58 -4.17 25.27 -3.04
C TYR A 58 -4.96 25.85 -1.86
N ASP A 59 -4.28 26.22 -0.77
CA ASP A 59 -4.95 26.82 0.39
C ASP A 59 -5.57 28.20 0.04
N GLN A 60 -4.87 28.99 -0.80
CA GLN A 60 -5.38 30.25 -1.33
C GLN A 60 -6.57 30.01 -2.27
N ALA A 61 -6.48 29.02 -3.14
CA ALA A 61 -7.56 28.65 -4.05
C ALA A 61 -8.81 28.21 -3.28
N GLU A 62 -8.64 27.38 -2.25
CA GLU A 62 -9.74 26.95 -1.38
C GLU A 62 -10.46 28.12 -0.71
N ALA A 63 -9.71 29.05 -0.14
CA ALA A 63 -10.28 30.25 0.49
C ALA A 63 -11.11 31.09 -0.51
N LEU A 64 -10.62 31.23 -1.76
CA LEU A 64 -11.30 31.97 -2.81
C LEU A 64 -12.58 31.25 -3.28
N PHE A 65 -12.52 29.94 -3.47
CA PHE A 65 -13.69 29.15 -3.87
C PHE A 65 -14.74 29.07 -2.75
N ASN A 66 -14.33 28.93 -1.50
CA ASN A 66 -15.24 29.00 -0.37
C ASN A 66 -15.93 30.38 -0.29
N LYS A 67 -15.19 31.46 -0.56
CA LYS A 67 -15.77 32.80 -0.62
C LYS A 67 -16.75 32.95 -1.80
N ALA A 68 -16.46 32.34 -2.97
CA ALA A 68 -17.39 32.31 -4.08
C ALA A 68 -18.66 31.53 -3.73
N TYR A 69 -18.54 30.40 -3.03
CA TYR A 69 -19.65 29.57 -2.55
C TYR A 69 -20.57 30.33 -1.59
N LEU A 70 -20.04 31.24 -0.76
CA LEU A 70 -20.87 32.08 0.11
C LEU A 70 -21.70 33.09 -0.66
N TYR A 71 -21.29 33.50 -1.87
CA TYR A 71 -22.07 34.40 -2.74
C TYR A 71 -23.13 33.63 -3.55
N ASP A 72 -22.79 32.44 -4.05
CA ASP A 72 -23.70 31.59 -4.81
C ASP A 72 -23.38 30.11 -4.56
N PRO A 73 -24.10 29.46 -3.63
CA PRO A 73 -23.90 28.05 -3.31
C PRO A 73 -24.31 27.08 -4.43
N ALA A 74 -25.08 27.57 -5.43
CA ALA A 74 -25.54 26.77 -6.54
C ALA A 74 -24.71 26.98 -7.82
N ASP A 75 -23.71 27.85 -7.80
CA ASP A 75 -22.85 28.07 -8.97
C ASP A 75 -22.09 26.77 -9.33
N PRO A 76 -22.36 26.16 -10.52
CA PRO A 76 -21.77 24.87 -10.89
C PRO A 76 -20.24 24.92 -11.01
N PHE A 77 -19.70 26.10 -11.34
CA PHE A 77 -18.26 26.27 -11.46
C PHE A 77 -17.57 26.30 -10.09
N THR A 78 -18.17 27.01 -9.15
CA THR A 78 -17.69 27.04 -7.75
C THR A 78 -17.76 25.66 -7.10
N LEU A 79 -18.89 24.95 -7.29
CA LEU A 79 -19.06 23.57 -6.81
C LEU A 79 -18.01 22.64 -7.38
N ASN A 80 -17.78 22.68 -8.69
CA ASN A 80 -16.74 21.88 -9.34
C ASN A 80 -15.33 22.23 -8.82
N ASN A 81 -15.03 23.50 -8.64
CA ASN A 81 -13.75 23.97 -8.14
C ASN A 81 -13.50 23.49 -6.69
N LEU A 82 -14.54 23.51 -5.82
CA LEU A 82 -14.47 22.95 -4.47
C LEU A 82 -14.30 21.42 -4.49
N GLY A 83 -14.95 20.74 -5.45
CA GLY A 83 -14.73 19.33 -5.73
C GLY A 83 -13.26 19.04 -6.02
N TYR A 84 -12.67 19.81 -6.92
CA TYR A 84 -11.25 19.68 -7.25
C TYR A 84 -10.32 19.91 -6.05
N ILE A 85 -10.52 20.97 -5.28
CA ILE A 85 -9.70 21.22 -4.08
C ILE A 85 -9.84 20.09 -3.07
N SER A 86 -11.06 19.58 -2.86
CA SER A 86 -11.30 18.43 -1.98
C SER A 86 -10.58 17.17 -2.46
N GLU A 87 -10.55 16.94 -3.79
CA GLU A 87 -9.79 15.83 -4.41
C GLU A 87 -8.29 16.01 -4.17
N VAL A 88 -7.76 17.21 -4.40
CA VAL A 88 -6.36 17.58 -4.15
C VAL A 88 -5.94 17.36 -2.68
N GLN A 89 -6.87 17.57 -1.75
CA GLN A 89 -6.66 17.35 -0.31
C GLN A 89 -6.87 15.89 0.12
N GLY A 90 -7.26 14.98 -0.80
CA GLY A 90 -7.56 13.59 -0.51
C GLY A 90 -8.92 13.35 0.14
N GLN A 91 -9.79 14.35 0.19
CA GLN A 91 -11.14 14.28 0.75
C GLN A 91 -12.14 13.82 -0.34
N LEU A 92 -11.99 12.57 -0.80
CA LEU A 92 -12.68 12.08 -2.00
C LEU A 92 -14.21 12.04 -1.89
N ASP A 93 -14.74 11.73 -0.71
CA ASP A 93 -16.19 11.73 -0.50
C ASP A 93 -16.77 13.14 -0.60
N ARG A 94 -16.04 14.13 -0.09
CA ARG A 94 -16.39 15.55 -0.21
C ARG A 94 -16.26 16.01 -1.67
N ALA A 95 -15.20 15.59 -2.36
CA ALA A 95 -15.01 15.89 -3.78
C ALA A 95 -16.15 15.35 -4.62
N HIS A 96 -16.50 14.07 -4.42
CA HIS A 96 -17.61 13.42 -5.13
C HIS A 96 -18.93 14.17 -4.95
N LYS A 97 -19.25 14.53 -3.69
CA LYS A 97 -20.48 15.28 -3.39
C LYS A 97 -20.52 16.64 -4.08
N PHE A 98 -19.42 17.38 -4.12
CA PHE A 98 -19.35 18.64 -4.83
C PHE A 98 -19.50 18.48 -6.35
N TYR A 99 -18.89 17.44 -6.93
CA TYR A 99 -19.05 17.16 -8.36
C TYR A 99 -20.48 16.72 -8.71
N GLU A 100 -21.16 15.94 -7.84
CA GLU A 100 -22.58 15.61 -8.01
C GLU A 100 -23.46 16.86 -8.00
N LEU A 101 -23.27 17.72 -6.99
CA LEU A 101 -24.00 18.99 -6.89
C LEU A 101 -23.77 19.89 -8.12
N ALA A 102 -22.54 19.93 -8.64
CA ALA A 102 -22.23 20.68 -9.86
C ALA A 102 -22.96 20.09 -11.08
N ALA A 103 -23.00 18.76 -11.19
CA ALA A 103 -23.68 18.06 -12.28
C ALA A 103 -25.21 18.23 -12.22
N GLU A 104 -25.80 18.25 -11.03
CA GLU A 104 -27.24 18.49 -10.82
C GLU A 104 -27.68 19.85 -11.33
N GLN A 105 -26.78 20.85 -11.38
CA GLN A 105 -27.09 22.17 -11.93
C GLN A 105 -27.33 22.15 -13.44
N GLY A 106 -26.89 21.11 -14.18
CA GLY A 106 -27.14 20.90 -15.60
C GLY A 106 -26.69 22.06 -16.49
N SER A 107 -25.63 22.78 -16.11
CA SER A 107 -25.19 24.01 -16.77
C SER A 107 -24.65 23.77 -18.18
N ASP A 108 -25.22 24.42 -19.19
CA ASP A 108 -24.74 24.47 -20.57
C ASP A 108 -23.72 25.62 -20.80
N ALA A 109 -23.35 26.34 -19.76
CA ALA A 109 -22.40 27.44 -19.88
C ALA A 109 -20.99 26.92 -20.19
N ASP A 110 -20.31 27.61 -21.10
CA ASP A 110 -18.99 27.24 -21.55
C ASP A 110 -17.90 27.53 -20.51
N ILE A 111 -16.91 26.66 -20.47
CA ILE A 111 -15.74 26.78 -19.63
C ILE A 111 -14.81 27.83 -20.20
N ASP A 112 -14.71 28.98 -19.54
CA ASP A 112 -13.84 30.10 -19.98
C ASP A 112 -12.36 29.81 -19.69
N LYS A 113 -12.05 29.19 -18.53
CA LYS A 113 -10.69 28.98 -18.07
C LYS A 113 -10.58 27.66 -17.31
N SER A 114 -9.61 26.83 -17.71
CA SER A 114 -9.31 25.56 -17.07
C SER A 114 -7.81 25.36 -16.91
N ASN A 115 -7.39 24.54 -15.92
CA ASN A 115 -6.03 24.01 -15.88
C ASN A 115 -5.80 22.95 -16.98
N GLN A 116 -6.88 22.44 -17.60
CA GLN A 116 -6.85 21.57 -18.77
C GLN A 116 -7.34 22.33 -20.01
N LYS A 117 -6.41 22.61 -20.89
CA LYS A 117 -6.66 23.44 -22.07
C LYS A 117 -7.76 22.89 -23.00
N HIS A 118 -7.93 21.56 -23.06
CA HIS A 118 -8.92 20.93 -23.94
C HIS A 118 -10.36 21.09 -23.46
N LEU A 119 -10.56 21.46 -22.20
CA LEU A 119 -11.89 21.70 -21.62
C LEU A 119 -12.35 23.15 -21.82
N GLU A 120 -11.46 24.08 -22.14
CA GLU A 120 -11.80 25.47 -22.40
C GLU A 120 -12.72 25.55 -23.65
N GLY A 121 -13.84 26.21 -23.52
CA GLY A 121 -14.86 26.33 -24.56
C GLY A 121 -15.87 25.15 -24.65
N GLN A 122 -15.75 24.16 -23.77
CA GLN A 122 -16.76 23.10 -23.69
C GLN A 122 -17.87 23.43 -22.67
N PRO A 123 -19.11 22.98 -22.90
CA PRO A 123 -20.19 23.10 -21.94
C PRO A 123 -19.84 22.37 -20.62
N MET A 124 -20.09 22.99 -19.47
CA MET A 124 -19.81 22.45 -18.15
C MET A 124 -20.39 21.05 -17.95
N LYS A 125 -21.63 20.82 -18.37
CA LYS A 125 -22.26 19.49 -18.21
C LYS A 125 -21.56 18.40 -19.01
N ALA A 126 -21.03 18.70 -20.20
CA ALA A 126 -20.32 17.72 -21.02
C ALA A 126 -18.99 17.34 -20.34
N ALA A 127 -18.27 18.34 -19.83
CA ALA A 127 -17.04 18.15 -19.11
C ALA A 127 -17.22 17.34 -17.80
N LEU A 128 -18.32 17.54 -17.08
CA LEU A 128 -18.63 16.78 -15.85
C LEU A 128 -18.98 15.30 -16.13
N ILE A 129 -19.59 14.99 -17.29
CA ILE A 129 -19.87 13.60 -17.69
C ILE A 129 -18.57 12.83 -17.94
N GLU A 130 -17.59 13.46 -18.58
CA GLU A 130 -16.28 12.84 -18.88
C GLU A 130 -15.46 12.50 -17.62
N LEU A 131 -15.65 13.26 -16.53
CA LEU A 131 -14.96 13.07 -15.26
C LEU A 131 -15.52 11.91 -14.40
N LYS A 132 -16.73 11.42 -14.70
CA LYS A 132 -17.58 10.77 -13.69
C LYS A 132 -17.15 9.38 -13.22
N ASP A 133 -16.52 8.50 -14.00
CA ASP A 133 -16.43 7.12 -13.54
C ASP A 133 -15.03 6.52 -13.43
N ARG A 134 -14.18 6.63 -14.42
CA ARG A 134 -12.90 5.89 -14.44
C ARG A 134 -11.80 6.59 -13.68
N THR A 135 -11.64 7.88 -13.93
CA THR A 135 -10.54 8.69 -13.36
C THR A 135 -10.70 8.84 -11.85
N MET A 136 -11.89 9.17 -11.36
CA MET A 136 -12.16 9.27 -9.93
C MET A 136 -12.00 7.93 -9.19
N ARG A 137 -12.41 6.83 -9.83
CA ARG A 137 -12.18 5.50 -9.26
C ARG A 137 -10.70 5.19 -9.10
N MET A 138 -9.90 5.49 -10.12
CA MET A 138 -8.45 5.30 -10.08
C MET A 138 -7.77 6.18 -9.02
N ASN A 139 -8.21 7.42 -8.89
CA ASN A 139 -7.70 8.33 -7.86
C ASN A 139 -7.99 7.81 -6.47
N ARG A 140 -9.22 7.32 -6.20
CA ARG A 140 -9.55 6.67 -4.93
C ARG A 140 -8.64 5.50 -4.65
N MET A 141 -8.44 4.64 -5.65
CA MET A 141 -7.57 3.47 -5.50
C MET A 141 -6.12 3.86 -5.23
N ASN A 142 -5.58 4.85 -5.93
CA ASN A 142 -4.23 5.36 -5.66
C ASN A 142 -4.10 5.94 -4.24
N ILE A 143 -5.09 6.70 -3.76
CA ILE A 143 -5.09 7.27 -2.40
C ILE A 143 -5.16 6.17 -1.35
N GLU A 144 -6.02 5.18 -1.55
CA GLU A 144 -6.13 4.06 -0.62
C GLU A 144 -4.82 3.26 -0.54
N ALA A 145 -4.17 3.02 -1.69
CA ALA A 145 -2.86 2.41 -1.71
C ALA A 145 -1.81 3.24 -0.94
N MET A 146 -1.83 4.57 -1.07
CA MET A 146 -0.93 5.44 -0.31
C MET A 146 -1.18 5.35 1.20
N ARG A 147 -2.44 5.25 1.64
CA ARG A 147 -2.78 5.01 3.06
C ARG A 147 -2.25 3.67 3.56
N MET A 148 -2.37 2.62 2.73
CA MET A 148 -1.78 1.31 3.07
C MET A 148 -0.26 1.40 3.26
N LEU A 149 0.45 2.14 2.39
CA LEU A 149 1.89 2.38 2.54
C LEU A 149 2.24 3.15 3.82
N GLU A 150 1.47 4.19 4.17
CA GLU A 150 1.62 4.91 5.43
C GLU A 150 1.41 4.01 6.66
N GLN A 151 0.54 3.00 6.54
CA GLN A 151 0.29 1.99 7.56
C GLN A 151 1.29 0.82 7.53
N GLN A 152 2.34 0.88 6.71
CA GLN A 152 3.32 -0.21 6.51
C GLN A 152 2.74 -1.51 5.93
N ARG A 153 1.55 -1.46 5.32
CA ARG A 153 0.88 -2.58 4.64
C ARG A 153 1.36 -2.66 3.19
N ASN A 154 2.66 -2.80 3.01
CA ASN A 154 3.33 -2.58 1.73
C ASN A 154 2.94 -3.62 0.67
N PHE A 155 2.84 -4.91 1.02
CA PHE A 155 2.45 -5.96 0.07
C PHE A 155 0.99 -5.84 -0.37
N GLU A 156 0.10 -5.47 0.54
CA GLU A 156 -1.30 -5.19 0.21
C GLU A 156 -1.42 -3.99 -0.73
N ALA A 157 -0.63 -2.94 -0.50
CA ALA A 157 -0.57 -1.79 -1.39
C ALA A 157 -0.07 -2.18 -2.79
N ILE A 158 0.93 -3.06 -2.90
CA ILE A 158 1.43 -3.58 -4.19
C ILE A 158 0.30 -4.28 -4.95
N GLU A 159 -0.40 -5.22 -4.31
CA GLU A 159 -1.48 -5.96 -4.96
C GLU A 159 -2.64 -5.05 -5.36
N PHE A 160 -2.99 -4.11 -4.51
CA PHE A 160 -4.04 -3.12 -4.79
C PHE A 160 -3.67 -2.19 -5.95
N LEU A 161 -2.41 -1.74 -6.01
CA LEU A 161 -1.90 -0.91 -7.12
C LEU A 161 -1.78 -1.69 -8.43
N LYS A 162 -1.47 -2.98 -8.41
CA LYS A 162 -1.52 -3.83 -9.61
C LYS A 162 -2.93 -3.92 -10.19
N GLN A 163 -3.95 -4.08 -9.33
CA GLN A 163 -5.35 -4.05 -9.74
C GLN A 163 -5.72 -2.68 -10.32
N THR A 164 -5.24 -1.60 -9.72
CA THR A 164 -5.43 -0.23 -10.23
C THR A 164 -4.77 -0.04 -11.59
N LEU A 165 -3.55 -0.55 -11.77
CA LEU A 165 -2.81 -0.47 -13.02
C LEU A 165 -3.51 -1.26 -14.16
N ALA A 166 -4.21 -2.36 -13.84
CA ALA A 166 -4.99 -3.11 -14.82
C ALA A 166 -6.13 -2.29 -15.44
N LEU A 167 -6.63 -1.28 -14.75
CA LEU A 167 -7.65 -0.36 -15.28
C LEU A 167 -7.04 0.63 -16.28
N ASP A 168 -5.82 1.10 -16.04
CA ASP A 168 -5.06 1.97 -16.95
C ASP A 168 -3.56 1.67 -16.84
N PRO A 169 -3.03 0.80 -17.74
CA PRO A 169 -1.65 0.34 -17.70
C PRO A 169 -0.58 1.44 -17.89
N GLN A 170 -0.99 2.62 -18.32
CA GLN A 170 -0.07 3.74 -18.56
C GLN A 170 -0.25 4.89 -17.57
N ASN A 171 -1.06 4.71 -16.54
CA ASN A 171 -1.30 5.76 -15.54
C ASN A 171 0.00 6.10 -14.79
N PRO A 172 0.52 7.33 -14.94
CA PRO A 172 1.82 7.69 -14.38
C PRO A 172 1.83 7.72 -12.86
N PHE A 173 0.69 8.04 -12.23
CA PHE A 173 0.56 8.06 -10.78
C PHE A 173 0.59 6.64 -10.20
N THR A 174 -0.17 5.72 -10.79
CA THR A 174 -0.20 4.32 -10.37
C THR A 174 1.17 3.66 -10.55
N LEU A 175 1.85 3.94 -11.69
CA LEU A 175 3.20 3.45 -11.95
C LEU A 175 4.21 4.00 -10.92
N ASN A 176 4.16 5.32 -10.62
CA ASN A 176 5.02 5.90 -9.60
C ASN A 176 4.75 5.32 -8.20
N ASN A 177 3.48 5.12 -7.84
CA ASN A 177 3.09 4.56 -6.56
C ASN A 177 3.52 3.09 -6.42
N LEU A 178 3.47 2.30 -7.50
CA LEU A 178 4.08 0.96 -7.53
C LEU A 178 5.59 1.04 -7.31
N GLY A 179 6.27 2.01 -7.91
CA GLY A 179 7.69 2.23 -7.63
C GLY A 179 7.97 2.46 -6.15
N VAL A 180 7.17 3.31 -5.49
CA VAL A 180 7.28 3.57 -4.04
C VAL A 180 6.98 2.30 -3.23
N ALA A 181 5.93 1.57 -3.58
CA ALA A 181 5.53 0.35 -2.88
C ALA A 181 6.60 -0.75 -2.96
N TYR A 182 7.18 -0.98 -4.13
CA TYR A 182 8.28 -1.93 -4.30
C TYR A 182 9.57 -1.48 -3.62
N GLU A 183 9.88 -0.16 -3.64
CA GLU A 183 11.03 0.37 -2.89
C GLU A 183 10.87 0.14 -1.38
N SER A 184 9.66 0.24 -0.83
CA SER A 184 9.39 0.01 0.59
C SER A 184 9.60 -1.43 1.06
N VAL A 185 9.52 -2.40 0.15
CA VAL A 185 9.85 -3.81 0.41
C VAL A 185 11.23 -4.20 -0.10
N SER A 186 12.07 -3.23 -0.43
CA SER A 186 13.44 -3.41 -0.93
C SER A 186 13.55 -4.18 -2.25
N ASP A 187 12.46 -4.34 -3.00
CA ASP A 187 12.48 -4.85 -4.39
C ASP A 187 12.87 -3.71 -5.34
N TRP A 188 14.17 -3.41 -5.33
CA TRP A 188 14.71 -2.26 -6.07
C TRP A 188 14.64 -2.45 -7.59
N ASP A 189 14.70 -3.69 -8.07
CA ASP A 189 14.60 -3.98 -9.50
C ASP A 189 13.19 -3.64 -10.02
N SER A 190 12.16 -4.09 -9.33
CA SER A 190 10.77 -3.74 -9.66
C SER A 190 10.50 -2.25 -9.47
N ALA A 191 10.97 -1.66 -8.37
CA ALA A 191 10.82 -0.24 -8.09
C ALA A 191 11.42 0.61 -9.23
N LEU A 192 12.66 0.32 -9.64
CA LEU A 192 13.34 1.05 -10.71
C LEU A 192 12.57 0.93 -12.03
N ARG A 193 12.09 -0.26 -12.38
CA ARG A 193 11.30 -0.49 -13.59
C ARG A 193 10.03 0.38 -13.61
N TYR A 194 9.27 0.41 -12.52
CA TYR A 194 8.05 1.20 -12.44
C TYR A 194 8.31 2.70 -12.42
N TYR A 195 9.35 3.17 -11.73
CA TYR A 195 9.77 4.57 -11.79
C TYR A 195 10.20 4.99 -13.21
N GLN A 196 10.91 4.13 -13.93
CA GLN A 196 11.31 4.42 -15.32
C GLN A 196 10.08 4.51 -16.23
N GLN A 197 9.10 3.63 -16.08
CA GLN A 197 7.84 3.69 -16.84
C GLN A 197 7.07 4.98 -16.54
N ALA A 198 6.94 5.36 -15.26
CA ALA A 198 6.29 6.60 -14.86
C ALA A 198 7.05 7.84 -15.40
N ALA A 199 8.36 7.83 -15.36
CA ALA A 199 9.20 8.90 -15.92
C ALA A 199 9.07 9.00 -17.44
N GLY A 200 8.94 7.86 -18.13
CA GLY A 200 8.78 7.76 -19.59
C GLY A 200 7.42 8.25 -20.08
N SER A 201 6.40 8.34 -19.24
CA SER A 201 5.08 8.88 -19.62
C SER A 201 5.14 10.36 -20.06
N GLY A 202 6.17 11.10 -19.63
CA GLY A 202 6.31 12.53 -19.92
C GLY A 202 5.21 13.41 -19.31
N SER A 203 4.39 12.88 -18.41
CA SER A 203 3.28 13.61 -17.79
C SER A 203 3.80 14.80 -16.98
N SER A 204 3.29 15.98 -17.30
CA SER A 204 3.53 17.21 -16.53
C SER A 204 2.57 17.42 -15.38
N GLU A 205 1.64 16.46 -15.17
CA GLU A 205 0.63 16.57 -14.13
C GLU A 205 1.25 16.63 -12.74
N PRO A 206 0.77 17.58 -11.92
CA PRO A 206 1.31 17.75 -10.59
C PRO A 206 0.84 16.59 -9.69
N ALA A 207 1.77 16.07 -8.92
CA ALA A 207 1.44 15.15 -7.84
C ALA A 207 0.78 15.94 -6.71
N VAL A 208 -0.42 15.53 -6.38
CA VAL A 208 -1.25 16.26 -5.41
C VAL A 208 -1.24 15.56 -4.06
N ILE A 209 -1.34 14.24 -4.09
CA ILE A 209 -1.30 13.39 -2.90
C ILE A 209 0.00 12.59 -2.96
N THR A 210 0.87 12.84 -2.00
CA THR A 210 2.17 12.21 -1.88
C THR A 210 2.48 11.92 -0.42
N VAL A 211 3.16 10.80 -0.15
CA VAL A 211 3.67 10.50 1.20
C VAL A 211 4.65 11.59 1.64
N ASP A 212 5.54 11.99 0.75
CA ASP A 212 6.47 13.09 1.00
C ASP A 212 5.87 14.42 0.50
N LYS A 213 5.51 15.28 1.43
CA LYS A 213 4.94 16.62 1.16
C LYS A 213 5.81 17.49 0.26
N SER A 214 7.12 17.27 0.19
CA SER A 214 8.05 18.02 -0.65
C SER A 214 7.82 17.82 -2.15
N TRP A 215 7.09 16.76 -2.52
CA TRP A 215 6.75 16.44 -3.91
C TRP A 215 5.43 17.07 -4.38
N ARG A 216 4.64 17.63 -3.46
CA ARG A 216 3.36 18.25 -3.80
C ARG A 216 3.55 19.35 -4.84
N GLY A 217 2.80 19.26 -5.92
CA GLY A 217 2.86 20.22 -7.03
C GLY A 217 3.97 19.98 -8.06
N LYS A 218 4.88 19.01 -7.84
CA LYS A 218 5.87 18.62 -8.83
C LYS A 218 5.27 17.63 -9.83
N SER A 219 5.74 17.63 -11.08
CA SER A 219 5.27 16.69 -12.10
C SER A 219 5.58 15.24 -11.70
N VAL A 220 4.63 14.34 -11.89
CA VAL A 220 4.79 12.92 -11.56
C VAL A 220 5.95 12.28 -12.31
N SER A 221 6.14 12.61 -13.60
CA SER A 221 7.30 12.13 -14.37
C SER A 221 8.64 12.67 -13.84
N GLY A 222 8.65 13.91 -13.33
CA GLY A 222 9.83 14.51 -12.70
C GLY A 222 10.19 13.82 -11.39
N MET A 223 9.18 13.53 -10.57
CA MET A 223 9.34 12.76 -9.33
C MET A 223 9.90 11.38 -9.61
N ALA A 224 9.25 10.63 -10.50
CA ALA A 224 9.64 9.27 -10.85
C ALA A 224 11.08 9.23 -11.41
N ARG A 225 11.47 10.21 -12.24
CA ARG A 225 12.84 10.31 -12.75
C ARG A 225 13.85 10.55 -11.64
N THR A 226 13.50 11.38 -10.65
CA THR A 226 14.38 11.66 -9.51
C THR A 226 14.52 10.42 -8.63
N SER A 227 13.42 9.70 -8.35
CA SER A 227 13.43 8.45 -7.59
C SER A 227 14.22 7.35 -8.31
N ALA A 228 14.04 7.19 -9.62
CA ALA A 228 14.80 6.24 -10.42
C ALA A 228 16.31 6.50 -10.35
N LYS A 229 16.74 7.75 -10.52
CA LYS A 229 18.17 8.13 -10.43
C LYS A 229 18.76 7.88 -9.04
N ARG A 230 18.00 8.21 -7.98
CA ARG A 230 18.42 7.97 -6.61
C ARG A 230 18.60 6.47 -6.35
N LEU A 231 17.63 5.67 -6.76
CA LEU A 231 17.64 4.21 -6.57
C LEU A 231 18.76 3.56 -7.38
N GLN A 232 18.95 3.96 -8.63
CA GLN A 232 20.06 3.47 -9.47
C GLN A 232 21.42 3.75 -8.82
N LYS A 233 21.64 4.96 -8.27
CA LYS A 233 22.87 5.29 -7.55
C LYS A 233 23.10 4.38 -6.34
N LYS A 234 22.04 4.04 -5.58
CA LYS A 234 22.13 3.09 -4.46
C LYS A 234 22.50 1.69 -4.93
N MET A 235 21.92 1.24 -6.04
CA MET A 235 22.26 -0.06 -6.61
C MET A 235 23.73 -0.12 -7.07
N GLU A 236 24.26 0.96 -7.60
CA GLU A 236 25.66 1.08 -8.03
C GLU A 236 26.65 1.16 -6.84
N SER A 237 26.22 1.63 -5.67
CA SER A 237 27.07 1.75 -4.46
C SER A 237 27.34 0.42 -3.73
N GLY A 238 26.75 -0.68 -4.19
CA GLY A 238 26.95 -2.01 -3.59
C GLY A 238 25.87 -2.39 -2.56
N GLU A 239 24.95 -1.50 -2.24
CA GLU A 239 23.83 -1.78 -1.31
C GLU A 239 22.78 -2.75 -1.88
N ALA A 240 22.89 -3.13 -3.15
CA ALA A 240 21.88 -3.95 -3.84
C ALA A 240 21.76 -5.38 -3.28
N THR A 241 22.86 -5.98 -2.82
CA THR A 241 22.84 -7.34 -2.25
C THR A 241 22.14 -7.37 -0.91
N GLU A 242 22.46 -6.40 -0.04
CA GLU A 242 21.79 -6.23 1.26
C GLU A 242 20.29 -5.96 1.09
N ALA A 243 19.93 -5.02 0.20
CA ALA A 243 18.52 -4.75 -0.13
C ALA A 243 17.79 -6.00 -0.62
N LYS A 244 18.45 -6.84 -1.44
CA LYS A 244 17.89 -8.08 -1.92
C LYS A 244 17.68 -9.11 -0.80
N ALA A 245 18.59 -9.18 0.17
CA ALA A 245 18.42 -10.02 1.37
C ALA A 245 17.24 -9.54 2.22
N VAL A 246 17.09 -8.21 2.40
CA VAL A 246 15.93 -7.62 3.08
C VAL A 246 14.63 -7.91 2.31
N MET A 247 14.61 -7.79 0.99
CA MET A 247 13.45 -8.14 0.16
C MET A 247 13.01 -9.59 0.38
N TYR A 248 13.93 -10.55 0.31
CA TYR A 248 13.62 -11.96 0.57
C TYR A 248 13.13 -12.18 2.00
N THR A 249 13.73 -11.51 2.99
CA THR A 249 13.26 -11.55 4.39
C THR A 249 11.79 -11.10 4.51
N LEU A 250 11.45 -9.94 3.96
CA LEU A 250 10.09 -9.39 4.02
C LEU A 250 9.08 -10.22 3.24
N ARG A 251 9.47 -10.72 2.05
CA ARG A 251 8.63 -11.58 1.22
C ARG A 251 8.36 -12.92 1.90
N GLY A 252 9.38 -13.53 2.51
CA GLY A 252 9.23 -14.76 3.28
C GLY A 252 8.29 -14.60 4.48
N VAL A 253 8.38 -13.50 5.23
CA VAL A 253 7.43 -13.20 6.32
C VAL A 253 6.02 -13.01 5.77
N HIS A 254 5.87 -12.32 4.64
CA HIS A 254 4.56 -12.15 4.00
C HIS A 254 3.97 -13.48 3.54
N ALA A 255 4.76 -14.33 2.87
CA ALA A 255 4.35 -15.67 2.43
C ALA A 255 3.92 -16.55 3.63
N GLU A 256 4.66 -16.50 4.74
CA GLU A 256 4.28 -17.21 5.97
C GLU A 256 2.95 -16.70 6.54
N ASN A 257 2.71 -15.40 6.52
CA ASN A 257 1.42 -14.81 6.93
C ASN A 257 0.26 -15.23 6.03
N GLN A 258 0.55 -15.61 4.78
CA GLN A 258 -0.40 -16.20 3.83
C GLN A 258 -0.52 -17.72 3.95
N ASN A 259 0.14 -18.36 4.94
CA ASN A 259 0.26 -19.81 5.10
C ASN A 259 0.96 -20.51 3.92
N ASN A 260 1.76 -19.79 3.14
CA ASN A 260 2.57 -20.34 2.05
C ASN A 260 3.98 -20.66 2.56
N TRP A 261 4.10 -21.76 3.30
CA TRP A 261 5.36 -22.18 3.90
C TRP A 261 6.45 -22.49 2.86
N ALA A 262 6.10 -23.07 1.73
CA ALA A 262 7.08 -23.46 0.72
C ALA A 262 7.85 -22.23 0.20
N GLU A 263 7.14 -21.16 -0.14
CA GLU A 263 7.72 -19.89 -0.57
C GLU A 263 8.45 -19.19 0.57
N ALA A 264 7.86 -19.14 1.77
CA ALA A 264 8.48 -18.53 2.93
C ALA A 264 9.83 -19.16 3.25
N ARG A 265 9.91 -20.49 3.23
CA ARG A 265 11.13 -21.26 3.46
C ARG A 265 12.22 -20.93 2.44
N GLU A 266 11.90 -20.95 1.16
CA GLU A 266 12.83 -20.64 0.09
C GLU A 266 13.38 -19.22 0.23
N ASP A 267 12.52 -18.26 0.49
CA ASP A 267 12.89 -16.87 0.68
C ASP A 267 13.82 -16.66 1.89
N PHE A 268 13.50 -17.26 3.03
CA PHE A 268 14.36 -17.17 4.22
C PHE A 268 15.76 -17.78 3.97
N LEU A 269 15.84 -18.87 3.22
CA LEU A 269 17.12 -19.47 2.86
C LEU A 269 17.90 -18.58 1.88
N HIS A 270 17.24 -17.96 0.90
CA HIS A 270 17.85 -16.99 0.00
C HIS A 270 18.35 -15.74 0.73
N ALA A 271 17.56 -15.20 1.67
CA ALA A 271 17.98 -14.07 2.51
C ALA A 271 19.27 -14.38 3.26
N TYR A 272 19.34 -15.56 3.90
CA TYR A 272 20.52 -15.98 4.62
C TYR A 272 21.73 -16.22 3.69
N ALA A 273 21.51 -16.75 2.50
CA ALA A 273 22.60 -16.96 1.53
C ALA A 273 23.22 -15.65 1.03
N LEU A 274 22.42 -14.57 0.94
CA LEU A 274 22.87 -13.25 0.49
C LEU A 274 23.51 -12.45 1.62
N ASP A 275 22.95 -12.52 2.83
CA ASP A 275 23.48 -11.81 4.01
C ASP A 275 23.47 -12.72 5.25
N PRO A 276 24.49 -13.56 5.40
CA PRO A 276 24.60 -14.46 6.55
C PRO A 276 25.01 -13.75 7.86
N ALA A 277 25.35 -12.46 7.81
CA ALA A 277 25.74 -11.67 8.98
C ALA A 277 24.54 -10.95 9.62
N SER A 278 23.46 -10.72 8.89
CA SER A 278 22.28 -10.04 9.40
C SER A 278 21.55 -10.87 10.47
N ALA A 279 21.20 -10.20 11.57
CA ALA A 279 20.39 -10.78 12.63
C ALA A 279 19.04 -11.29 12.11
N PHE A 280 18.42 -10.58 11.17
CA PHE A 280 17.15 -10.98 10.55
C PHE A 280 17.28 -12.26 9.76
N SER A 281 18.31 -12.36 8.89
CA SER A 281 18.57 -13.55 8.11
C SER A 281 18.88 -14.77 8.98
N MET A 282 19.69 -14.59 10.04
CA MET A 282 19.99 -15.65 11.01
C MET A 282 18.74 -16.08 11.78
N ASN A 283 17.94 -15.13 12.29
CA ASN A 283 16.69 -15.45 12.99
C ASN A 283 15.74 -16.26 12.11
N ASN A 284 15.56 -15.86 10.86
CA ASN A 284 14.68 -16.55 9.93
C ASN A 284 15.24 -17.93 9.55
N ARG A 285 16.55 -18.08 9.43
CA ARG A 285 17.20 -19.40 9.25
C ARG A 285 16.95 -20.32 10.45
N GLY A 286 17.00 -19.75 11.69
CA GLY A 286 16.61 -20.47 12.90
C GLY A 286 15.14 -20.89 12.89
N TYR A 287 14.26 -20.00 12.43
CA TYR A 287 12.84 -20.29 12.30
C TYR A 287 12.55 -21.43 11.29
N VAL A 288 13.28 -21.46 10.18
CA VAL A 288 13.20 -22.57 9.22
C VAL A 288 13.59 -23.89 9.90
N ALA A 289 14.71 -23.92 10.61
CA ALA A 289 15.16 -25.12 11.32
C ALA A 289 14.16 -25.56 12.40
N GLU A 290 13.59 -24.62 13.18
CA GLU A 290 12.55 -24.91 14.17
C GLU A 290 11.33 -25.58 13.55
N ARG A 291 10.84 -25.07 12.41
CA ARG A 291 9.71 -25.64 11.69
C ARG A 291 9.99 -27.00 11.08
N GLU A 292 11.24 -27.27 10.71
CA GLU A 292 11.70 -28.56 10.19
C GLU A 292 11.98 -29.58 11.32
N GLY A 293 11.89 -29.15 12.59
CA GLY A 293 12.14 -30.00 13.77
C GLY A 293 13.62 -30.12 14.16
N ASP A 294 14.53 -29.42 13.48
CA ASP A 294 15.96 -29.34 13.83
C ASP A 294 16.19 -28.26 14.90
N LEU A 295 15.85 -28.63 16.14
CA LEU A 295 15.90 -27.70 17.27
C LEU A 295 17.32 -27.25 17.63
N GLU A 296 18.33 -28.09 17.41
CA GLU A 296 19.73 -27.76 17.69
C GLU A 296 20.25 -26.69 16.72
N THR A 297 19.95 -26.84 15.43
CA THR A 297 20.25 -25.82 14.42
C THR A 297 19.47 -24.53 14.69
N ALA A 298 18.20 -24.63 15.10
CA ALA A 298 17.39 -23.47 15.45
C ALA A 298 18.01 -22.69 16.62
N GLN A 299 18.38 -23.36 17.70
CA GLN A 299 19.05 -22.78 18.88
C GLN A 299 20.33 -22.04 18.48
N TYR A 300 21.16 -22.67 17.66
CA TYR A 300 22.40 -22.08 17.15
C TYR A 300 22.16 -20.76 16.42
N PHE A 301 21.22 -20.73 15.48
CA PHE A 301 20.94 -19.54 14.69
C PHE A 301 20.28 -18.43 15.51
N TYR A 302 19.32 -18.73 16.38
CA TYR A 302 18.71 -17.75 17.26
C TYR A 302 19.74 -17.14 18.23
N SER A 303 20.65 -17.95 18.77
CA SER A 303 21.73 -17.46 19.63
C SER A 303 22.69 -16.54 18.87
N LYS A 304 22.97 -16.80 17.60
CA LYS A 304 23.77 -15.92 16.74
C LYS A 304 23.04 -14.63 16.42
N ALA A 305 21.75 -14.70 16.01
CA ALA A 305 20.94 -13.53 15.72
C ALA A 305 20.89 -12.53 16.89
N ARG A 306 20.76 -13.05 18.12
CA ARG A 306 20.76 -12.23 19.32
C ARG A 306 22.06 -11.44 19.53
N ARG A 307 23.21 -11.95 19.05
CA ARG A 307 24.55 -11.38 19.25
C ARG A 307 25.04 -10.59 18.02
N ALA A 308 24.29 -10.55 16.95
CA ALA A 308 24.65 -9.83 15.75
C ALA A 308 24.61 -8.30 15.97
N ASP A 309 25.40 -7.56 15.21
CA ASP A 309 25.56 -6.12 15.36
C ASP A 309 24.25 -5.36 15.13
N ASP A 310 23.40 -5.86 14.23
CA ASP A 310 22.10 -5.29 13.89
C ASP A 310 20.94 -5.84 14.75
N SER A 311 21.22 -6.62 15.81
CA SER A 311 20.19 -7.22 16.69
C SER A 311 19.31 -6.19 17.43
N ALA A 312 19.77 -4.95 17.57
CA ALA A 312 18.97 -3.85 18.13
C ALA A 312 17.95 -3.27 17.16
N ALA A 313 18.00 -3.63 15.86
CA ALA A 313 17.07 -3.16 14.86
C ALA A 313 15.65 -3.66 15.15
N LYS A 314 14.66 -2.79 14.90
CA LYS A 314 13.25 -3.10 15.16
C LYS A 314 12.64 -3.95 14.06
N VAL A 315 11.84 -4.91 14.45
CA VAL A 315 11.07 -5.77 13.54
C VAL A 315 9.93 -4.95 12.94
N GLY A 316 9.96 -4.70 11.63
CA GLY A 316 8.93 -3.96 10.91
C GLY A 316 7.72 -4.83 10.56
N LEU A 317 7.97 -6.00 9.96
CA LEU A 317 6.96 -6.99 9.62
C LEU A 317 7.25 -8.30 10.35
N ALA A 318 6.25 -8.89 10.98
CA ALA A 318 6.38 -10.11 11.75
C ALA A 318 5.23 -11.09 11.47
N THR A 319 5.48 -12.38 11.66
CA THR A 319 4.44 -13.42 11.66
C THR A 319 3.59 -13.36 12.94
N LYS A 320 4.16 -12.88 14.02
CA LYS A 320 3.49 -12.71 15.31
C LYS A 320 3.40 -11.23 15.65
N LEU A 321 2.21 -10.73 15.84
CA LEU A 321 1.94 -9.31 16.05
C LEU A 321 2.74 -8.71 17.22
N TYR A 322 2.95 -9.47 18.30
CA TYR A 322 3.69 -9.00 19.48
C TYR A 322 5.19 -8.75 19.20
N ALA A 323 5.76 -9.37 18.15
CA ALA A 323 7.16 -9.16 17.77
C ALA A 323 7.36 -7.86 16.99
N GLN A 324 6.29 -7.32 16.39
CA GLN A 324 6.36 -6.09 15.61
C GLN A 324 6.75 -4.89 16.50
N GLY A 325 7.74 -4.13 16.06
CA GLY A 325 8.26 -2.99 16.82
C GLY A 325 9.28 -3.36 17.91
N GLN A 326 9.43 -4.64 18.25
CA GLN A 326 10.46 -5.10 19.20
C GLN A 326 11.85 -5.13 18.55
N PRO A 327 12.93 -4.97 19.33
CA PRO A 327 14.28 -5.28 18.86
C PRO A 327 14.39 -6.75 18.46
N LEU A 328 15.04 -7.05 17.33
CA LEU A 328 15.17 -8.44 16.87
C LEU A 328 15.88 -9.33 17.90
N GLY A 329 16.87 -8.81 18.60
CA GLY A 329 17.56 -9.54 19.66
C GLY A 329 16.64 -10.03 20.79
N ALA A 330 15.58 -9.27 21.13
CA ALA A 330 14.55 -9.71 22.07
C ALA A 330 13.72 -10.86 21.49
N VAL A 331 13.28 -10.74 20.24
CA VAL A 331 12.53 -11.79 19.54
C VAL A 331 13.35 -13.08 19.43
N ALA A 332 14.64 -12.98 19.07
CA ALA A 332 15.55 -14.12 18.99
C ALA A 332 15.80 -14.76 20.37
N ASN A 333 15.82 -13.95 21.43
CA ASN A 333 15.93 -14.46 22.81
C ASN A 333 14.71 -15.28 23.22
N ASP A 334 13.50 -14.79 22.95
CA ASP A 334 12.25 -15.51 23.23
C ASP A 334 12.19 -16.83 22.45
N SER A 335 12.62 -16.81 21.18
CA SER A 335 12.73 -18.00 20.35
C SER A 335 13.75 -19.00 20.89
N THR A 336 14.91 -18.51 21.37
CA THR A 336 15.94 -19.35 22.03
C THR A 336 15.36 -20.04 23.26
N GLN A 337 14.71 -19.32 24.16
CA GLN A 337 14.12 -19.88 25.38
C GLN A 337 13.06 -20.95 25.08
N LYS A 338 12.26 -20.73 24.07
CA LYS A 338 11.24 -21.70 23.61
C LYS A 338 11.90 -23.00 23.11
N VAL A 339 12.95 -22.88 22.29
CA VAL A 339 13.69 -24.03 21.76
C VAL A 339 14.44 -24.76 22.87
N ASP A 340 15.09 -24.04 23.81
CA ASP A 340 15.76 -24.63 24.97
C ASP A 340 14.76 -25.46 25.80
N THR A 341 13.58 -24.93 26.06
CA THR A 341 12.53 -25.64 26.79
C THR A 341 12.09 -26.92 26.05
N ALA A 342 11.93 -26.85 24.72
CA ALA A 342 11.57 -28.01 23.92
C ALA A 342 12.69 -29.08 23.92
N LEU A 343 13.95 -28.70 23.83
CA LEU A 343 15.11 -29.59 23.91
C LEU A 343 15.20 -30.27 25.31
N ASP A 344 14.93 -29.52 26.37
CA ASP A 344 14.90 -30.06 27.72
C ASP A 344 13.79 -31.10 27.90
N ILE A 345 12.58 -30.83 27.39
CA ILE A 345 11.47 -31.79 27.41
C ILE A 345 11.86 -33.05 26.64
N TYR A 346 12.35 -32.88 25.40
CA TYR A 346 12.78 -34.01 24.57
C TYR A 346 13.86 -34.87 25.23
N SER A 347 14.87 -34.21 25.86
CA SER A 347 15.94 -34.91 26.56
C SER A 347 15.43 -35.69 27.78
N ARG A 348 14.45 -35.17 28.54
CA ARG A 348 13.79 -35.85 29.67
C ARG A 348 12.97 -37.04 29.21
N GLU A 349 12.19 -36.91 28.15
CA GLU A 349 11.39 -37.99 27.56
C GLU A 349 12.29 -39.13 27.05
N ARG A 350 13.39 -38.78 26.37
CA ARG A 350 14.35 -39.76 25.89
C ARG A 350 15.00 -40.54 27.06
N ARG A 351 15.32 -39.87 28.18
CA ARG A 351 15.86 -40.53 29.37
C ARG A 351 14.83 -41.44 30.06
N ARG A 352 13.55 -41.08 30.01
CA ARG A 352 12.45 -41.92 30.56
C ARG A 352 12.20 -43.15 29.71
N ASN A 353 12.31 -43.08 28.41
CA ASN A 353 12.01 -44.13 27.46
C ASN A 353 13.21 -45.07 27.19
N THR A 354 14.41 -44.77 27.64
CA THR A 354 15.52 -45.68 27.61
C THR A 354 15.37 -46.63 28.80
N ALA A 355 14.90 -47.85 28.57
CA ALA A 355 15.00 -48.93 29.51
C ALA A 355 16.46 -49.13 29.90
N PRO A 356 16.79 -49.46 31.18
CA PRO A 356 18.15 -49.75 31.56
C PRO A 356 18.69 -50.90 30.67
N VAL A 357 19.81 -50.60 29.99
CA VAL A 357 20.51 -51.66 29.24
C VAL A 357 21.15 -52.57 30.27
N GLU A 358 20.63 -53.77 30.44
CA GLU A 358 21.24 -54.82 31.24
C GLU A 358 22.59 -55.20 30.53
N LEU A 359 23.68 -54.79 31.14
CA LEU A 359 25.01 -55.15 30.65
C LEU A 359 25.26 -56.63 31.00
N THR A 360 25.11 -57.52 30.03
CA THR A 360 25.54 -58.91 30.17
C THR A 360 27.08 -58.97 30.14
N PRO A 361 27.73 -59.59 31.12
CA PRO A 361 29.21 -59.78 31.06
C PRO A 361 29.62 -60.57 29.82
N ARG A 362 30.64 -60.11 29.12
CA ARG A 362 31.17 -60.78 27.94
C ARG A 362 31.69 -62.15 28.33
N GLY A 363 30.90 -63.24 28.11
CA GLY A 363 31.31 -64.63 28.41
C GLY A 363 30.49 -65.31 29.56
N GLY A 364 29.40 -64.68 30.02
CA GLY A 364 28.48 -65.31 30.98
C GLY A 364 27.41 -66.16 30.26
N THR A 365 27.27 -67.39 30.67
CA THR A 365 26.15 -68.29 30.34
C THR A 365 24.87 -67.62 30.85
N GLU A 366 23.79 -67.64 30.08
CA GLU A 366 22.45 -67.19 30.47
C GLU A 366 22.06 -67.74 31.83
N PRO A 367 21.59 -66.91 32.80
CA PRO A 367 21.01 -67.43 34.02
C PRO A 367 19.71 -68.18 33.69
N PRO A 368 19.37 -69.27 34.44
CA PRO A 368 18.16 -70.00 34.22
C PRO A 368 16.95 -69.10 34.41
N ALA A 369 15.92 -69.28 33.54
CA ALA A 369 14.69 -68.57 33.58
C ALA A 369 14.03 -68.67 34.94
N ASP A 370 13.84 -67.52 35.62
CA ASP A 370 13.19 -67.43 36.92
C ASP A 370 11.68 -67.58 36.72
N GLU A 371 11.11 -68.79 36.99
CA GLU A 371 9.70 -69.11 36.83
C GLU A 371 8.74 -68.45 37.85
N ASP A 372 9.29 -67.63 38.78
CA ASP A 372 8.51 -67.07 39.91
C ASP A 372 8.31 -65.53 39.81
N ARG A 373 8.25 -64.94 38.63
CA ARG A 373 7.81 -63.52 38.56
C ARG A 373 6.28 -63.44 38.45
N PRO A 374 5.62 -62.69 39.36
CA PRO A 374 4.17 -62.44 39.21
C PRO A 374 3.90 -61.69 37.95
N ARG A 375 2.97 -62.18 37.10
CA ARG A 375 2.49 -61.49 35.91
C ARG A 375 1.99 -60.10 36.30
N GLN A 376 2.67 -59.05 35.83
CA GLN A 376 2.14 -57.70 35.85
C GLN A 376 0.90 -57.67 34.92
N VAL A 377 -0.23 -57.40 35.54
CA VAL A 377 -1.49 -57.14 34.83
C VAL A 377 -1.37 -55.80 34.14
N THR A 378 -1.33 -55.79 32.85
CA THR A 378 -1.43 -54.58 32.04
C THR A 378 -2.84 -53.99 32.26
N PRO A 379 -3.00 -52.70 32.59
CA PRO A 379 -4.31 -52.05 32.61
C PRO A 379 -4.89 -52.07 31.18
N GLU A 380 -6.12 -52.58 31.07
CA GLU A 380 -6.94 -52.50 29.87
C GLU A 380 -7.07 -51.02 29.47
N GLN A 381 -6.70 -50.72 28.26
CA GLN A 381 -6.98 -49.40 27.62
C GLN A 381 -8.50 -49.32 27.40
N GLU A 382 -9.16 -48.51 28.21
CA GLU A 382 -10.51 -48.03 27.88
C GLU A 382 -10.50 -47.26 26.59
N THR A 383 -11.16 -47.79 25.57
CA THR A 383 -11.46 -47.14 24.31
C THR A 383 -12.43 -45.98 24.57
N PRO A 384 -12.14 -44.75 24.15
CA PRO A 384 -13.12 -43.66 24.24
C PRO A 384 -14.31 -43.95 23.33
N GLN A 385 -15.52 -43.95 23.90
CA GLN A 385 -16.77 -43.98 23.13
C GLN A 385 -16.84 -42.77 22.21
N GLN A 386 -16.98 -43.02 20.93
CA GLN A 386 -17.29 -42.00 19.94
C GLN A 386 -18.73 -41.48 20.19
N ASP A 387 -18.84 -40.21 20.59
CA ASP A 387 -20.09 -39.47 20.59
C ASP A 387 -20.60 -39.31 19.15
N ARG A 388 -21.80 -39.86 18.89
CA ARG A 388 -22.54 -39.65 17.64
C ARG A 388 -23.04 -38.19 17.58
N PRO A 389 -22.93 -37.51 16.44
CA PRO A 389 -23.51 -36.19 16.29
C PRO A 389 -25.04 -36.25 16.27
N VAL A 390 -25.66 -35.44 17.10
CA VAL A 390 -27.11 -35.20 17.16
C VAL A 390 -27.52 -34.37 15.93
N GLN A 391 -28.43 -34.89 15.12
CA GLN A 391 -29.06 -34.15 14.03
C GLN A 391 -30.01 -33.08 14.59
N PRO A 392 -30.04 -31.84 14.04
CA PRO A 392 -31.04 -30.86 14.42
C PRO A 392 -32.40 -31.21 13.82
N GLN A 393 -33.43 -31.30 14.68
CA GLN A 393 -34.83 -31.38 14.27
C GLN A 393 -35.31 -30.01 13.79
N ASN A 394 -35.95 -29.99 12.62
CA ASN A 394 -36.67 -28.84 12.08
C ASN A 394 -37.95 -28.60 12.89
N PRO A 395 -38.32 -27.37 13.27
CA PRO A 395 -39.66 -27.03 13.72
C PRO A 395 -40.56 -26.72 12.52
N GLN A 396 -41.77 -27.23 12.64
CA GLN A 396 -42.93 -26.91 11.80
C GLN A 396 -43.36 -25.44 11.94
#